data_b454827ef8f21e65d7a3cfcfb51ce02a
#
_entry.id   b454827ef8f21e65d7a3cfcfb51ce02a
#
_cell.length_a   1.000
_cell.length_b   1.000
_cell.length_c   1.000
_cell.angle_alpha   90.00
_cell.angle_beta   90.00
_cell.angle_gamma   90.00
#
_symmetry.space_group_name_H-M   'P 1'
#
loop_
_entity.id
_entity.type
_entity.pdbx_description
1 polymer ?
#
loop_
_entity_poly.entity_id
_entity_poly.type
_entity_poly.pdbx_seq_one_letter_code
_entity_poly.pdbx_strand_id
1 'polypeptide(L)'
;AGSAAEGIASCKKLELKKYLKPLQTPVVNGLKRKKGKPVIFFTGDSTVKNADKEEDGMWGLGSVAGCAFDTTKVTLMNCAVAGRSTRTYLDEGHWDRVYNSIQPGDYVFIQFGHNDIGDINTKKARGVIRGTADTSHVYRMEATRKYKVVYSFGWYLRKFVGDVREKGGIPVLVSLTPRNRWKNGKIERRNDTYGIWMREVAEQTGALFIDLHNLTADYLDKEGQEKAAAYYNHDHTHTSKKGAELNAKMLAKGLKEANCPLAKS
;
A
#
# COMPACT_ATOMS: atom_id res chain seq x y z
N ALA A 1 -12.34 -3.89 -50.58
CA ALA A 1 -12.49 -3.13 -49.32
C ALA A 1 -13.82 -3.53 -48.69
N GLY A 2 -13.77 -4.32 -47.59
CA GLY A 2 -14.97 -4.70 -46.85
C GLY A 2 -15.66 -3.47 -46.25
N SER A 3 -16.99 -3.50 -46.20
CA SER A 3 -17.76 -2.43 -45.55
C SER A 3 -17.48 -2.39 -44.04
N ALA A 4 -17.66 -1.23 -43.38
CA ALA A 4 -17.53 -1.10 -41.95
C ALA A 4 -18.42 -2.12 -41.18
N ALA A 5 -19.56 -2.51 -41.75
CA ALA A 5 -20.45 -3.52 -41.22
C ALA A 5 -19.84 -4.93 -41.22
N GLU A 6 -19.05 -5.28 -42.24
CA GLU A 6 -18.32 -6.56 -42.28
C GLU A 6 -17.18 -6.61 -41.28
N GLY A 7 -16.47 -5.50 -41.07
CA GLY A 7 -15.45 -5.37 -40.03
C GLY A 7 -16.03 -5.58 -38.64
N ILE A 8 -17.17 -4.97 -38.31
CA ILE A 8 -17.86 -5.12 -37.02
C ILE A 8 -18.38 -6.56 -36.82
N ALA A 9 -18.92 -7.21 -37.89
CA ALA A 9 -19.38 -8.58 -37.81
C ALA A 9 -18.21 -9.56 -37.59
N SER A 10 -17.05 -9.29 -38.17
CA SER A 10 -15.82 -10.07 -37.95
C SER A 10 -15.33 -9.94 -36.49
N CYS A 11 -15.37 -8.75 -35.93
CA CYS A 11 -15.00 -8.54 -34.51
C CYS A 11 -15.94 -9.29 -33.55
N LYS A 12 -17.21 -9.40 -33.84
CA LYS A 12 -18.16 -10.17 -33.00
C LYS A 12 -17.88 -11.67 -32.96
N LYS A 13 -17.16 -12.22 -33.96
CA LYS A 13 -16.77 -13.63 -33.99
C LYS A 13 -15.48 -13.93 -33.21
N LEU A 14 -14.77 -12.92 -32.74
CA LEU A 14 -13.61 -13.13 -31.87
C LEU A 14 -14.07 -13.73 -30.56
N GLU A 15 -13.67 -14.97 -30.31
CA GLU A 15 -13.85 -15.60 -29.00
C GLU A 15 -12.92 -14.94 -27.99
N LEU A 16 -13.41 -13.88 -27.38
CA LEU A 16 -12.65 -13.11 -26.39
C LEU A 16 -12.05 -13.99 -25.30
N LYS A 17 -12.68 -15.11 -24.98
CA LYS A 17 -12.16 -16.10 -24.00
C LYS A 17 -10.77 -16.64 -24.33
N LYS A 18 -10.36 -16.69 -25.59
CA LYS A 18 -9.01 -17.12 -25.98
C LYS A 18 -7.93 -16.09 -25.63
N TYR A 19 -8.31 -14.84 -25.49
CA TYR A 19 -7.38 -13.73 -25.25
C TYR A 19 -7.42 -13.22 -23.80
N LEU A 20 -8.46 -13.60 -23.06
CA LEU A 20 -8.58 -13.24 -21.66
C LEU A 20 -8.04 -14.39 -20.80
N LYS A 21 -6.81 -14.27 -20.32
CA LYS A 21 -6.33 -15.14 -19.25
C LYS A 21 -7.09 -14.76 -17.98
N PRO A 22 -7.72 -15.72 -17.27
CA PRO A 22 -8.27 -15.43 -15.96
C PRO A 22 -7.14 -14.86 -15.10
N LEU A 23 -7.39 -13.70 -14.49
CA LEU A 23 -6.48 -13.16 -13.48
C LEU A 23 -6.44 -14.19 -12.35
N GLN A 24 -5.28 -14.77 -12.12
CA GLN A 24 -5.11 -15.68 -11.02
C GLN A 24 -5.26 -14.90 -9.73
N THR A 25 -6.14 -15.37 -8.86
CA THR A 25 -6.26 -14.84 -7.50
C THR A 25 -4.90 -14.98 -6.83
N PRO A 26 -4.32 -13.89 -6.29
CA PRO A 26 -3.03 -14.01 -5.64
C PRO A 26 -3.16 -14.89 -4.41
N VAL A 27 -2.44 -16.01 -4.42
CA VAL A 27 -2.19 -16.75 -3.19
C VAL A 27 -0.98 -16.08 -2.56
N VAL A 28 -1.22 -15.16 -1.64
CA VAL A 28 -0.15 -14.49 -0.92
C VAL A 28 0.21 -15.36 0.28
N ASN A 29 1.46 -15.78 0.32
CA ASN A 29 2.02 -16.59 1.41
C ASN A 29 1.31 -17.95 1.66
N GLY A 30 0.67 -18.52 0.65
CA GLY A 30 -0.02 -19.80 0.78
C GLY A 30 -1.24 -19.79 1.69
N LEU A 31 -1.64 -18.61 2.19
CA LEU A 31 -2.78 -18.49 3.10
C LEU A 31 -4.08 -18.44 2.32
N LYS A 32 -5.03 -19.28 2.73
CA LYS A 32 -6.38 -19.29 2.19
C LYS A 32 -7.31 -18.49 3.11
N ARG A 33 -8.32 -17.86 2.52
CA ARG A 33 -9.40 -17.22 3.28
C ARG A 33 -10.02 -18.25 4.24
N LYS A 34 -10.14 -17.90 5.52
CA LYS A 34 -10.88 -18.67 6.49
C LYS A 34 -12.38 -18.51 6.24
N LYS A 35 -13.11 -19.64 6.22
CA LYS A 35 -14.53 -19.66 5.93
C LYS A 35 -15.31 -18.73 6.89
N GLY A 36 -16.15 -17.85 6.33
CA GLY A 36 -17.01 -16.95 7.09
C GLY A 36 -16.28 -15.81 7.79
N LYS A 37 -14.97 -15.58 7.50
CA LYS A 37 -14.17 -14.53 8.13
C LYS A 37 -13.65 -13.55 7.10
N PRO A 38 -13.54 -12.26 7.46
CA PRO A 38 -12.96 -11.28 6.56
C PRO A 38 -11.46 -11.48 6.38
N VAL A 39 -10.96 -10.97 5.26
CA VAL A 39 -9.54 -10.87 4.98
C VAL A 39 -9.09 -9.43 5.21
N ILE A 40 -7.91 -9.26 5.78
CA ILE A 40 -7.19 -8.00 5.77
C ILE A 40 -6.11 -8.10 4.70
N PHE A 41 -6.24 -7.32 3.63
CA PHE A 41 -5.20 -7.16 2.63
C PHE A 41 -4.29 -6.02 3.01
N PHE A 42 -2.98 -6.28 3.07
CA PHE A 42 -1.96 -5.25 3.19
C PHE A 42 -1.43 -4.92 1.80
N THR A 43 -1.55 -3.68 1.38
CA THR A 43 -0.95 -3.16 0.16
C THR A 43 0.10 -2.12 0.51
N GLY A 44 1.19 -2.10 -0.21
CA GLY A 44 2.31 -1.21 0.10
C GLY A 44 3.59 -1.65 -0.58
N ASP A 45 4.70 -1.13 -0.06
CA ASP A 45 6.06 -1.35 -0.53
C ASP A 45 6.86 -2.31 0.38
N SER A 46 8.19 -2.20 0.36
CA SER A 46 9.09 -3.01 1.18
C SER A 46 8.89 -2.81 2.69
N THR A 47 8.42 -1.65 3.13
CA THR A 47 8.14 -1.39 4.54
C THR A 47 6.94 -2.18 5.07
N VAL A 48 6.15 -2.76 4.17
CA VAL A 48 5.01 -3.63 4.48
C VAL A 48 5.32 -5.08 4.15
N LYS A 49 5.98 -5.35 3.03
CA LYS A 49 6.17 -6.71 2.49
C LYS A 49 7.28 -7.49 3.18
N ASN A 50 8.45 -6.88 3.30
CA ASN A 50 9.67 -7.65 3.52
C ASN A 50 9.60 -8.55 4.76
N ALA A 51 10.08 -9.77 4.59
CA ALA A 51 10.33 -10.73 5.65
C ALA A 51 11.53 -11.58 5.22
N ASP A 52 12.69 -11.26 5.76
CA ASP A 52 13.87 -12.07 5.56
C ASP A 52 13.83 -13.27 6.50
N LYS A 53 14.49 -14.36 6.11
CA LYS A 53 14.59 -15.56 6.92
C LYS A 53 15.50 -15.36 8.13
N GLU A 54 16.40 -14.38 8.05
CA GLU A 54 17.34 -14.03 9.11
C GLU A 54 16.74 -12.98 10.04
N GLU A 55 16.94 -13.10 11.34
CA GLU A 55 16.41 -12.15 12.33
C GLU A 55 16.94 -10.73 12.15
N ASP A 56 18.17 -10.59 11.65
CA ASP A 56 18.81 -9.30 11.35
C ASP A 56 18.46 -8.75 9.96
N GLY A 57 17.54 -9.39 9.26
CA GLY A 57 17.08 -8.96 7.94
C GLY A 57 16.18 -7.73 7.96
N MET A 58 15.74 -7.35 6.77
CA MET A 58 14.75 -6.27 6.58
C MET A 58 13.33 -6.83 6.64
N TRP A 59 12.54 -6.34 7.58
CA TRP A 59 11.18 -6.79 7.82
C TRP A 59 10.15 -5.69 7.59
N GLY A 60 9.03 -6.02 6.98
CA GLY A 60 7.89 -5.14 6.84
C GLY A 60 6.78 -5.48 7.83
N LEU A 61 6.00 -4.49 8.22
CA LEU A 61 4.95 -4.66 9.23
C LEU A 61 3.90 -5.72 8.86
N GLY A 62 3.59 -5.87 7.56
CA GLY A 62 2.61 -6.84 7.09
C GLY A 62 3.04 -8.29 7.31
N SER A 63 4.34 -8.56 7.34
CA SER A 63 4.88 -9.91 7.57
C SER A 63 4.79 -10.37 9.02
N VAL A 64 4.66 -9.44 9.96
CA VAL A 64 4.56 -9.69 11.41
C VAL A 64 3.23 -9.20 12.01
N ALA A 65 2.28 -8.85 11.17
CA ALA A 65 1.00 -8.29 11.63
C ALA A 65 0.21 -9.23 12.56
N GLY A 66 0.46 -10.53 12.48
CA GLY A 66 -0.14 -11.50 13.39
C GLY A 66 0.17 -11.27 14.88
N CYS A 67 1.22 -10.49 15.21
CA CYS A 67 1.49 -10.12 16.60
C CYS A 67 0.51 -9.06 17.13
N ALA A 68 -0.23 -8.38 16.25
CA ALA A 68 -1.10 -7.26 16.58
C ALA A 68 -2.58 -7.50 16.26
N PHE A 69 -2.90 -8.51 15.46
CA PHE A 69 -4.26 -8.83 15.04
C PHE A 69 -4.70 -10.19 15.58
N ASP A 70 -5.99 -10.31 15.87
CA ASP A 70 -6.60 -11.59 16.26
C ASP A 70 -6.79 -12.47 15.02
N THR A 71 -5.83 -13.35 14.76
CA THR A 71 -5.84 -14.26 13.61
C THR A 71 -6.89 -15.37 13.70
N THR A 72 -7.60 -15.49 14.83
CA THR A 72 -8.77 -16.38 14.92
C THR A 72 -10.00 -15.78 14.26
N LYS A 73 -10.04 -14.45 14.08
CA LYS A 73 -11.17 -13.70 13.54
C LYS A 73 -10.97 -13.22 12.10
N VAL A 74 -9.73 -13.19 11.62
CA VAL A 74 -9.40 -12.67 10.30
C VAL A 74 -8.30 -13.50 9.64
N THR A 75 -8.24 -13.44 8.32
CA THR A 75 -7.08 -13.89 7.55
C THR A 75 -6.25 -12.69 7.14
N LEU A 76 -4.95 -12.72 7.38
CA LEU A 76 -4.03 -11.66 6.94
C LEU A 76 -3.39 -12.05 5.62
N MET A 77 -3.49 -11.18 4.61
CA MET A 77 -2.84 -11.37 3.32
C MET A 77 -1.94 -10.19 3.01
N ASN A 78 -0.63 -10.43 2.99
CA ASN A 78 0.36 -9.42 2.66
C ASN A 78 0.58 -9.36 1.15
N CYS A 79 -0.10 -8.43 0.49
CA CYS A 79 -0.03 -8.21 -0.95
C CYS A 79 0.93 -7.08 -1.34
N ALA A 80 1.72 -6.58 -0.40
CA ALA A 80 2.72 -5.56 -0.67
C ALA A 80 3.83 -6.08 -1.59
N VAL A 81 4.43 -5.20 -2.36
CA VAL A 81 5.53 -5.50 -3.27
C VAL A 81 6.65 -4.49 -3.06
N ALA A 82 7.85 -5.00 -2.80
CA ALA A 82 9.01 -4.16 -2.54
C ALA A 82 9.27 -3.17 -3.67
N GLY A 83 9.64 -1.94 -3.33
CA GLY A 83 10.02 -0.91 -4.29
C GLY A 83 8.87 -0.24 -5.03
N ARG A 84 7.62 -0.53 -4.71
CA ARG A 84 6.46 0.04 -5.43
C ARG A 84 5.98 1.34 -4.80
N SER A 85 5.61 2.25 -5.69
CA SER A 85 4.81 3.43 -5.37
C SER A 85 3.33 3.13 -5.64
N THR A 86 2.44 4.08 -5.34
CA THR A 86 1.02 3.96 -5.76
C THR A 86 0.92 3.72 -7.26
N ARG A 87 1.67 4.50 -8.04
CA ARG A 87 1.73 4.40 -9.50
C ARG A 87 2.16 3.03 -9.99
N THR A 88 3.31 2.55 -9.54
CA THR A 88 3.86 1.28 -10.04
C THR A 88 3.07 0.07 -9.54
N TYR A 89 2.51 0.15 -8.35
CA TYR A 89 1.62 -0.88 -7.82
C TYR A 89 0.36 -1.04 -8.69
N LEU A 90 -0.20 0.06 -9.17
CA LEU A 90 -1.34 0.05 -10.10
C LEU A 90 -0.92 -0.38 -11.51
N ASP A 91 0.09 0.26 -12.08
CA ASP A 91 0.49 0.07 -13.49
C ASP A 91 0.98 -1.34 -13.79
N GLU A 92 1.60 -2.00 -12.83
CA GLU A 92 2.16 -3.35 -12.97
C GLU A 92 1.16 -4.47 -12.66
N GLY A 93 -0.10 -4.12 -12.38
CA GLY A 93 -1.17 -5.08 -12.14
C GLY A 93 -1.25 -5.64 -10.73
N HIS A 94 -0.44 -5.17 -9.78
CA HIS A 94 -0.50 -5.63 -8.39
C HIS A 94 -1.81 -5.26 -7.71
N TRP A 95 -2.31 -4.06 -7.99
CA TRP A 95 -3.60 -3.61 -7.48
C TRP A 95 -4.76 -4.44 -8.02
N ASP A 96 -4.75 -4.78 -9.31
CA ASP A 96 -5.81 -5.58 -9.94
C ASP A 96 -5.97 -6.93 -9.26
N ARG A 97 -4.87 -7.55 -8.85
CA ARG A 97 -4.90 -8.82 -8.12
C ARG A 97 -5.62 -8.69 -6.78
N VAL A 98 -5.35 -7.63 -6.04
CA VAL A 98 -6.04 -7.33 -4.77
C VAL A 98 -7.51 -7.05 -5.04
N TYR A 99 -7.79 -6.14 -5.95
CA TYR A 99 -9.15 -5.76 -6.34
C TYR A 99 -10.02 -6.98 -6.65
N ASN A 100 -9.53 -7.90 -7.48
CA ASN A 100 -10.26 -9.10 -7.86
C ASN A 100 -10.46 -10.11 -6.72
N SER A 101 -9.71 -9.98 -5.63
CA SER A 101 -9.80 -10.87 -4.47
C SER A 101 -10.69 -10.35 -3.35
N ILE A 102 -11.04 -9.06 -3.38
CA ILE A 102 -11.85 -8.43 -2.34
C ILE A 102 -13.28 -8.99 -2.36
N GLN A 103 -13.78 -9.33 -1.18
CA GLN A 103 -15.17 -9.67 -0.94
C GLN A 103 -15.81 -8.68 0.06
N PRO A 104 -17.13 -8.52 0.05
CA PRO A 104 -17.80 -7.65 1.02
C PRO A 104 -17.38 -7.94 2.47
N GLY A 105 -17.06 -6.88 3.21
CA GLY A 105 -16.60 -6.97 4.59
C GLY A 105 -15.09 -7.14 4.76
N ASP A 106 -14.33 -7.32 3.67
CA ASP A 106 -12.87 -7.35 3.74
C ASP A 106 -12.31 -5.96 3.99
N TYR A 107 -11.12 -5.91 4.59
CA TYR A 107 -10.37 -4.68 4.82
C TYR A 107 -9.18 -4.61 3.87
N VAL A 108 -8.89 -3.42 3.37
CA VAL A 108 -7.69 -3.18 2.56
C VAL A 108 -6.92 -2.04 3.17
N PHE A 109 -5.74 -2.35 3.68
CA PHE A 109 -4.79 -1.37 4.21
C PHE A 109 -3.90 -0.89 3.08
N ILE A 110 -3.82 0.42 2.92
CA ILE A 110 -3.13 1.09 1.82
C ILE A 110 -2.06 1.98 2.41
N GLN A 111 -0.78 1.63 2.19
CA GLN A 111 0.36 2.35 2.74
C GLN A 111 1.44 2.52 1.69
N PHE A 112 1.57 3.74 1.19
CA PHE A 112 2.55 4.15 0.20
C PHE A 112 3.13 5.51 0.52
N GLY A 113 4.20 5.90 -0.16
CA GLY A 113 4.81 7.20 -0.06
C GLY A 113 6.33 7.18 -0.23
N HIS A 114 7.01 6.18 0.32
CA HIS A 114 8.48 6.10 0.28
C HIS A 114 9.07 6.08 -1.14
N ASN A 115 8.38 5.45 -2.09
CA ASN A 115 8.80 5.38 -3.49
C ASN A 115 8.10 6.42 -4.38
N ASP A 116 6.97 6.95 -3.92
CA ASP A 116 6.21 8.00 -4.62
C ASP A 116 6.98 9.32 -4.71
N ILE A 117 7.85 9.59 -3.75
CA ILE A 117 8.72 10.77 -3.74
C ILE A 117 9.85 10.73 -4.77
N GLY A 118 10.08 9.59 -5.41
CA GLY A 118 11.09 9.44 -6.45
C GLY A 118 10.78 10.24 -7.72
N ASP A 119 11.69 10.18 -8.68
CA ASP A 119 11.53 10.85 -9.96
C ASP A 119 10.48 10.15 -10.83
N ILE A 120 9.73 10.94 -11.60
CA ILE A 120 8.66 10.44 -12.47
C ILE A 120 9.21 9.75 -13.71
N ASN A 121 10.25 10.32 -14.33
CA ASN A 121 10.73 9.91 -15.64
C ASN A 121 12.23 9.62 -15.64
N THR A 122 12.64 8.68 -14.83
CA THR A 122 14.00 8.15 -14.76
C THR A 122 13.98 6.65 -14.98
N LYS A 123 15.13 5.99 -14.83
CA LYS A 123 15.25 4.54 -14.97
C LYS A 123 14.31 3.78 -14.03
N LYS A 124 14.14 4.24 -12.80
CA LYS A 124 13.22 3.60 -11.82
C LYS A 124 11.76 3.97 -12.04
N ALA A 125 11.48 5.19 -12.50
CA ALA A 125 10.16 5.69 -12.89
C ALA A 125 9.05 5.38 -11.89
N ARG A 126 9.27 5.69 -10.61
CA ARG A 126 8.34 5.39 -9.50
C ARG A 126 7.51 6.59 -9.07
N GLY A 127 8.01 7.80 -9.30
CA GLY A 127 7.43 9.03 -8.80
C GLY A 127 6.05 9.32 -9.33
N VAL A 128 5.30 10.10 -8.55
CA VAL A 128 3.96 10.58 -8.87
C VAL A 128 3.93 12.10 -8.84
N ILE A 129 2.88 12.69 -9.39
CA ILE A 129 2.65 14.13 -9.26
C ILE A 129 2.32 14.43 -7.80
N ARG A 130 3.00 15.43 -7.24
CA ARG A 130 2.84 15.82 -5.83
C ARG A 130 1.45 16.38 -5.56
N GLY A 131 0.90 16.09 -4.38
CA GLY A 131 -0.33 16.66 -3.90
C GLY A 131 -1.55 15.78 -4.09
N THR A 132 -2.72 16.38 -3.86
CA THR A 132 -4.02 15.70 -3.86
C THR A 132 -4.93 16.17 -4.98
N ALA A 133 -4.47 17.09 -5.82
CA ALA A 133 -5.26 17.61 -6.94
C ALA A 133 -5.61 16.49 -7.94
N ASP A 134 -6.74 16.63 -8.61
CA ASP A 134 -7.16 15.70 -9.67
C ASP A 134 -6.46 16.07 -10.98
N THR A 135 -5.16 15.77 -11.04
CA THR A 135 -4.26 16.13 -12.14
C THR A 135 -3.51 14.95 -12.68
N SER A 136 -3.15 15.04 -13.96
CA SER A 136 -2.33 14.07 -14.66
C SER A 136 -1.48 14.75 -15.72
N HIS A 137 -0.39 14.08 -16.11
CA HIS A 137 0.45 14.43 -17.25
C HIS A 137 0.79 13.20 -18.07
N VAL A 138 0.90 13.39 -19.38
CA VAL A 138 1.41 12.36 -20.28
C VAL A 138 2.91 12.54 -20.42
N TYR A 139 3.66 11.52 -20.05
CA TYR A 139 5.11 11.51 -20.19
C TYR A 139 5.54 10.52 -21.26
N ARG A 140 6.48 10.93 -22.12
CA ARG A 140 7.25 9.97 -22.91
C ARG A 140 8.36 9.44 -22.01
N MET A 141 8.27 8.18 -21.63
CA MET A 141 9.22 7.58 -20.70
C MET A 141 10.60 7.43 -21.35
N GLU A 142 11.63 7.92 -20.68
CA GLU A 142 13.01 7.84 -21.19
C GLU A 142 13.51 6.40 -21.29
N ALA A 143 13.15 5.56 -20.33
CA ALA A 143 13.60 4.17 -20.29
C ALA A 143 13.00 3.29 -21.37
N THR A 144 11.74 3.51 -21.75
CA THR A 144 10.99 2.63 -22.67
C THR A 144 10.60 3.29 -23.97
N ARG A 145 10.73 4.60 -24.09
CA ARG A 145 10.25 5.43 -25.20
C ARG A 145 8.72 5.40 -25.39
N LYS A 146 8.00 4.77 -24.50
CA LYS A 146 6.52 4.70 -24.51
C LYS A 146 5.92 5.87 -23.77
N TYR A 147 4.71 6.25 -24.17
CA TYR A 147 3.93 7.26 -23.47
C TYR A 147 3.19 6.64 -22.30
N LYS A 148 3.14 7.39 -21.18
CA LYS A 148 2.47 6.96 -19.96
C LYS A 148 1.79 8.13 -19.29
N VAL A 149 0.56 7.93 -18.81
CA VAL A 149 -0.14 8.91 -18.00
C VAL A 149 0.26 8.70 -16.55
N VAL A 150 0.70 9.77 -15.90
CA VAL A 150 1.02 9.78 -14.47
C VAL A 150 0.09 10.74 -13.76
N TYR A 151 -0.50 10.30 -12.67
CA TYR A 151 -1.46 11.04 -11.87
C TYR A 151 -0.82 11.56 -10.58
N SER A 152 -1.57 12.38 -9.85
CA SER A 152 -1.16 12.82 -8.51
C SER A 152 -1.27 11.68 -7.48
N PHE A 153 -0.55 11.83 -6.38
CA PHE A 153 -0.64 10.91 -5.25
C PHE A 153 -2.08 10.73 -4.76
N GLY A 154 -2.80 11.84 -4.61
CA GLY A 154 -4.21 11.81 -4.19
C GLY A 154 -5.13 11.10 -5.18
N TRP A 155 -4.86 11.23 -6.47
CA TRP A 155 -5.62 10.52 -7.49
C TRP A 155 -5.52 8.99 -7.32
N TYR A 156 -4.29 8.48 -7.15
CA TYR A 156 -4.08 7.04 -6.94
C TYR A 156 -4.79 6.54 -5.68
N LEU A 157 -4.68 7.28 -4.59
CA LEU A 157 -5.34 6.91 -3.34
C LEU A 157 -6.87 6.90 -3.48
N ARG A 158 -7.45 7.91 -4.14
CA ARG A 158 -8.91 7.96 -4.38
C ARG A 158 -9.37 6.79 -5.25
N LYS A 159 -8.57 6.42 -6.25
CA LYS A 159 -8.86 5.25 -7.07
C LYS A 159 -8.88 3.97 -6.22
N PHE A 160 -7.88 3.77 -5.40
CA PHE A 160 -7.82 2.60 -4.52
C PHE A 160 -9.01 2.55 -3.55
N VAL A 161 -9.33 3.67 -2.92
CA VAL A 161 -10.48 3.78 -2.02
C VAL A 161 -11.80 3.45 -2.74
N GLY A 162 -12.01 4.04 -3.90
CA GLY A 162 -13.20 3.80 -4.71
C GLY A 162 -13.35 2.34 -5.16
N ASP A 163 -12.24 1.75 -5.60
CA ASP A 163 -12.21 0.35 -6.04
C ASP A 163 -12.52 -0.61 -4.88
N VAL A 164 -11.98 -0.36 -3.70
CA VAL A 164 -12.27 -1.18 -2.50
C VAL A 164 -13.75 -1.13 -2.16
N ARG A 165 -14.32 0.08 -2.14
CA ARG A 165 -15.75 0.27 -1.83
C ARG A 165 -16.67 -0.36 -2.87
N GLU A 166 -16.31 -0.30 -4.14
CA GLU A 166 -17.05 -0.96 -5.22
C GLU A 166 -17.20 -2.46 -4.97
N LYS A 167 -16.21 -3.09 -4.35
CA LYS A 167 -16.22 -4.51 -4.00
C LYS A 167 -16.84 -4.78 -2.61
N GLY A 168 -17.38 -3.77 -1.95
CA GLY A 168 -17.94 -3.89 -0.60
C GLY A 168 -16.89 -3.99 0.50
N GLY A 169 -15.63 -3.70 0.20
CA GLY A 169 -14.54 -3.68 1.16
C GLY A 169 -14.46 -2.37 1.95
N ILE A 170 -13.62 -2.36 2.97
CA ILE A 170 -13.38 -1.22 3.85
C ILE A 170 -11.94 -0.75 3.64
N PRO A 171 -11.74 0.43 3.02
CA PRO A 171 -10.39 0.97 2.82
C PRO A 171 -9.88 1.63 4.10
N VAL A 172 -8.61 1.37 4.41
CA VAL A 172 -7.89 2.00 5.53
C VAL A 172 -6.60 2.61 4.98
N LEU A 173 -6.53 3.92 5.01
CA LEU A 173 -5.33 4.65 4.61
C LEU A 173 -4.38 4.75 5.80
N VAL A 174 -3.14 4.34 5.59
CA VAL A 174 -2.10 4.30 6.62
C VAL A 174 -0.94 5.16 6.18
N SER A 175 -0.57 6.15 7.00
CA SER A 175 0.59 6.99 6.70
C SER A 175 1.89 6.19 6.75
N LEU A 176 2.89 6.66 6.01
CA LEU A 176 4.17 5.95 5.88
C LEU A 176 4.93 5.90 7.21
N THR A 177 5.73 4.86 7.38
CA THR A 177 6.57 4.70 8.57
C THR A 177 7.66 5.78 8.62
N PRO A 178 8.04 6.26 9.82
CA PRO A 178 9.11 7.25 9.94
C PRO A 178 10.46 6.64 9.57
N ARG A 179 11.35 7.47 9.01
CA ARG A 179 12.74 7.12 8.75
C ARG A 179 13.60 7.38 9.98
N ASN A 180 14.63 6.60 10.17
CA ASN A 180 15.59 6.78 11.27
C ASN A 180 16.51 7.97 10.99
N ARG A 181 15.94 9.15 11.00
CA ARG A 181 16.64 10.43 10.86
C ARG A 181 16.25 11.34 12.01
N TRP A 182 17.24 11.94 12.63
CA TRP A 182 17.07 12.70 13.87
C TRP A 182 17.60 14.11 13.74
N LYS A 183 16.93 15.04 14.38
CA LYS A 183 17.35 16.42 14.51
C LYS A 183 16.94 16.92 15.91
N ASN A 184 17.92 17.46 16.65
CA ASN A 184 17.66 18.00 18.00
C ASN A 184 16.93 17.04 18.94
N GLY A 185 17.33 15.77 18.93
CA GLY A 185 16.73 14.74 19.79
C GLY A 185 15.33 14.26 19.39
N LYS A 186 14.84 14.66 18.22
CA LYS A 186 13.55 14.26 17.68
C LYS A 186 13.71 13.56 16.33
N ILE A 187 12.93 12.50 16.12
CA ILE A 187 12.88 11.83 14.83
C ILE A 187 12.16 12.71 13.80
N GLU A 188 12.64 12.67 12.55
CA GLU A 188 12.07 13.45 11.45
C GLU A 188 10.60 13.13 11.23
N ARG A 189 9.77 14.17 11.14
CA ARG A 189 8.35 14.08 10.78
C ARG A 189 8.15 14.54 9.34
N ARG A 190 7.31 13.82 8.60
CA ARG A 190 6.92 14.20 7.24
C ARG A 190 5.47 14.71 7.22
N ASN A 191 5.21 15.69 8.08
CA ASN A 191 3.86 16.23 8.29
C ASN A 191 3.41 17.22 7.19
N ASP A 192 4.30 17.61 6.31
CA ASP A 192 4.09 18.60 5.23
C ASP A 192 3.95 17.96 3.84
N THR A 193 3.93 16.63 3.75
CA THR A 193 3.99 15.91 2.49
C THR A 193 3.01 14.73 2.46
N TYR A 194 3.46 13.55 2.09
CA TYR A 194 2.65 12.37 1.79
C TYR A 194 1.70 11.94 2.91
N GLY A 195 2.09 12.11 4.17
CA GLY A 195 1.21 11.82 5.30
C GLY A 195 0.01 12.76 5.37
N ILE A 196 0.23 14.05 5.18
CA ILE A 196 -0.83 15.06 5.13
C ILE A 196 -1.75 14.83 3.94
N TRP A 197 -1.19 14.56 2.77
CA TRP A 197 -2.00 14.29 1.57
C TRP A 197 -2.86 13.04 1.73
N MET A 198 -2.35 12.03 2.37
CA MET A 198 -3.15 10.84 2.68
C MET A 198 -4.30 11.16 3.63
N ARG A 199 -4.05 11.97 4.66
CA ARG A 199 -5.10 12.46 5.55
C ARG A 199 -6.16 13.25 4.79
N GLU A 200 -5.75 14.16 3.90
CA GLU A 200 -6.69 14.93 3.07
C GLU A 200 -7.59 14.03 2.23
N VAL A 201 -7.03 13.00 1.60
CA VAL A 201 -7.81 12.04 0.83
C VAL A 201 -8.77 11.26 1.73
N ALA A 202 -8.34 10.86 2.93
CA ALA A 202 -9.21 10.20 3.89
C ALA A 202 -10.39 11.09 4.29
N GLU A 203 -10.14 12.37 4.55
CA GLU A 203 -11.20 13.35 4.84
C GLU A 203 -12.15 13.55 3.67
N GLN A 204 -11.63 13.67 2.44
CA GLN A 204 -12.44 13.81 1.22
C GLN A 204 -13.32 12.61 0.95
N THR A 205 -12.85 11.42 1.23
CA THR A 205 -13.51 10.15 0.87
C THR A 205 -14.27 9.50 2.04
N GLY A 206 -14.05 9.98 3.27
CA GLY A 206 -14.58 9.35 4.47
C GLY A 206 -13.91 8.02 4.81
N ALA A 207 -12.75 7.69 4.20
CA ALA A 207 -11.99 6.50 4.53
C ALA A 207 -11.37 6.59 5.93
N LEU A 208 -11.21 5.45 6.59
CA LEU A 208 -10.42 5.37 7.82
C LEU A 208 -8.99 5.81 7.54
N PHE A 209 -8.45 6.65 8.44
CA PHE A 209 -7.06 7.09 8.39
C PHE A 209 -6.36 6.71 9.70
N ILE A 210 -5.23 6.03 9.58
CA ILE A 210 -4.36 5.71 10.71
C ILE A 210 -3.04 6.44 10.52
N ASP A 211 -2.75 7.36 11.42
CA ASP A 211 -1.50 8.12 11.41
C ASP A 211 -0.36 7.33 12.04
N LEU A 212 0.00 6.24 11.39
CA LEU A 212 1.08 5.36 11.84
C LEU A 212 2.40 6.12 11.96
N HIS A 213 2.65 7.05 11.04
CA HIS A 213 3.86 7.87 11.05
C HIS A 213 4.10 8.53 12.40
N ASN A 214 3.11 9.25 12.89
CA ASN A 214 3.22 9.93 14.18
C ASN A 214 3.15 8.96 15.38
N LEU A 215 2.34 7.93 15.31
CA LEU A 215 2.28 6.93 16.40
C LEU A 215 3.63 6.26 16.63
N THR A 216 4.27 5.78 15.57
CA THR A 216 5.59 5.16 15.66
C THR A 216 6.67 6.18 16.01
N ALA A 217 6.62 7.36 15.40
CA ALA A 217 7.60 8.42 15.68
C ALA A 217 7.52 8.92 17.12
N ASP A 218 6.34 9.06 17.70
CA ASP A 218 6.16 9.42 19.11
C ASP A 218 6.78 8.38 20.05
N TYR A 219 6.58 7.09 19.72
CA TYR A 219 7.19 6.01 20.48
C TYR A 219 8.73 6.08 20.43
N LEU A 220 9.28 6.29 19.23
CA LEU A 220 10.73 6.35 19.02
C LEU A 220 11.35 7.59 19.67
N ASP A 221 10.64 8.72 19.69
CA ASP A 221 11.09 9.91 20.41
C ASP A 221 11.26 9.64 21.92
N LYS A 222 10.36 8.85 22.50
CA LYS A 222 10.45 8.44 23.92
C LYS A 222 11.60 7.47 24.18
N GLU A 223 11.85 6.55 23.24
CA GLU A 223 12.98 5.63 23.32
C GLU A 223 14.33 6.36 23.19
N GLY A 224 14.37 7.39 22.33
CA GLY A 224 15.58 8.15 22.01
C GLY A 224 16.37 7.57 20.86
N GLN A 225 17.19 8.41 20.26
CA GLN A 225 17.95 8.10 19.04
C GLN A 225 18.82 6.84 19.16
N GLU A 226 19.49 6.66 20.30
CA GLU A 226 20.38 5.53 20.53
C GLU A 226 19.62 4.20 20.52
N LYS A 227 18.52 4.11 21.26
CA LYS A 227 17.67 2.91 21.29
C LYS A 227 16.92 2.67 20.00
N ALA A 228 16.59 3.74 19.26
CA ALA A 228 15.86 3.64 18.00
C ALA A 228 16.63 2.85 16.94
N ALA A 229 17.95 2.80 17.00
CA ALA A 229 18.79 2.04 16.07
C ALA A 229 18.39 0.55 15.98
N ALA A 230 17.91 -0.04 17.09
CA ALA A 230 17.48 -1.45 17.14
C ALA A 230 16.21 -1.72 16.32
N TYR A 231 15.44 -0.69 15.99
CA TYR A 231 14.20 -0.83 15.21
C TYR A 231 14.42 -0.72 13.70
N TYR A 232 15.64 -0.44 13.27
CA TYR A 232 16.01 -0.31 11.86
C TYR A 232 17.08 -1.30 11.47
N ASN A 233 17.15 -1.58 10.18
CA ASN A 233 18.16 -2.45 9.60
C ASN A 233 19.36 -1.63 9.08
N HIS A 234 19.95 -2.00 7.98
CA HIS A 234 21.18 -1.39 7.45
C HIS A 234 21.01 0.02 6.88
N ASP A 235 19.78 0.49 6.68
CA ASP A 235 19.49 1.83 6.21
C ASP A 235 18.49 2.54 7.15
N HIS A 236 18.17 3.79 6.81
CA HIS A 236 17.27 4.61 7.63
C HIS A 236 15.78 4.38 7.35
N THR A 237 15.43 3.57 6.36
CA THR A 237 14.03 3.37 5.92
C THR A 237 13.49 2.00 6.32
N HIS A 238 14.27 0.95 6.08
CA HIS A 238 13.85 -0.42 6.32
C HIS A 238 14.02 -0.82 7.77
N THR A 239 13.00 -1.44 8.32
CA THR A 239 12.98 -1.86 9.73
C THR A 239 13.58 -3.25 9.92
N SER A 240 14.11 -3.46 11.12
CA SER A 240 14.40 -4.78 11.65
C SER A 240 13.10 -5.50 11.99
N LYS A 241 13.15 -6.76 12.37
CA LYS A 241 11.99 -7.49 12.89
C LYS A 241 11.34 -6.76 14.06
N LYS A 242 12.15 -6.27 15.00
CA LYS A 242 11.69 -5.48 16.16
C LYS A 242 10.96 -4.21 15.70
N GLY A 243 11.46 -3.51 14.68
CA GLY A 243 10.83 -2.33 14.12
C GLY A 243 9.52 -2.64 13.39
N ALA A 244 9.47 -3.73 12.66
CA ALA A 244 8.25 -4.18 12.01
C ALA A 244 7.16 -4.54 13.03
N GLU A 245 7.51 -5.23 14.11
CA GLU A 245 6.61 -5.55 15.21
C GLU A 245 6.10 -4.30 15.92
N LEU A 246 6.98 -3.31 16.12
CA LEU A 246 6.57 -2.00 16.66
C LEU A 246 5.53 -1.34 15.76
N ASN A 247 5.78 -1.26 14.47
CA ASN A 247 4.85 -0.67 13.52
C ASN A 247 3.51 -1.40 13.49
N ALA A 248 3.52 -2.73 13.55
CA ALA A 248 2.29 -3.52 13.62
C ALA A 248 1.49 -3.24 14.90
N LYS A 249 2.16 -3.12 16.04
CA LYS A 249 1.52 -2.76 17.31
C LYS A 249 0.97 -1.33 17.32
N MET A 250 1.70 -0.39 16.72
CA MET A 250 1.22 1.00 16.60
C MET A 250 0.03 1.10 15.66
N LEU A 251 0.03 0.31 14.58
CA LEU A 251 -1.12 0.20 13.68
C LEU A 251 -2.36 -0.30 14.44
N ALA A 252 -2.22 -1.36 15.22
CA ALA A 252 -3.30 -1.90 16.04
C ALA A 252 -3.79 -0.88 17.09
N LYS A 253 -2.87 -0.13 17.69
CA LYS A 253 -3.22 0.97 18.61
C LYS A 253 -4.07 2.03 17.92
N GLY A 254 -3.67 2.46 16.72
CA GLY A 254 -4.44 3.42 15.94
C GLY A 254 -5.82 2.90 15.54
N LEU A 255 -5.94 1.62 15.23
CA LEU A 255 -7.23 0.99 14.94
C LEU A 255 -8.15 0.93 16.16
N LYS A 256 -7.60 0.64 17.35
CA LYS A 256 -8.35 0.68 18.61
C LYS A 256 -8.89 2.08 18.91
N GLU A 257 -8.04 3.08 18.76
CA GLU A 257 -8.41 4.50 18.97
C GLU A 257 -9.51 4.93 17.99
N ALA A 258 -9.55 4.33 16.80
CA ALA A 258 -10.60 4.53 15.78
C ALA A 258 -11.82 3.60 15.96
N ASN A 259 -11.90 2.84 17.05
CA ASN A 259 -12.96 1.86 17.34
C ASN A 259 -13.12 0.78 16.26
N CYS A 260 -12.03 0.38 15.62
CA CYS A 260 -12.07 -0.70 14.64
C CYS A 260 -12.18 -2.07 15.33
N PRO A 261 -13.19 -2.90 15.01
CA PRO A 261 -13.42 -4.17 15.71
C PRO A 261 -12.35 -5.23 15.43
N LEU A 262 -11.49 -5.04 14.45
CA LEU A 262 -10.44 -5.99 14.09
C LEU A 262 -9.21 -5.90 14.99
N ALA A 263 -9.06 -4.82 15.75
CA ALA A 263 -7.90 -4.64 16.61
C ALA A 263 -7.88 -5.71 17.70
N LYS A 264 -6.69 -6.26 17.97
CA LYS A 264 -6.48 -7.19 19.09
C LYS A 264 -6.70 -6.45 20.41
N SER A 265 -7.56 -7.02 21.27
CA SER A 265 -7.88 -6.47 22.59
C SER A 265 -6.70 -6.58 23.57
#